data_a9ade9e48f33ae1b303f8a0abe495b82
#
_entry.id   a9ade9e48f33ae1b303f8a0abe495b82
#
_cell.length_a   1.000
_cell.length_b   1.000
_cell.length_c   1.000
_cell.angle_alpha   90.00
_cell.angle_beta   90.00
_cell.angle_gamma   90.00
#
_symmetry.space_group_name_H-M   'P 1'
#
loop_
_entity.id
_entity.type
_entity.pdbx_description
1 polymer ?
#
loop_
_entity_poly.entity_id
_entity_poly.type
_entity_poly.pdbx_seq_one_letter_code
_entity_poly.pdbx_strand_id
1 'polypeptide(L)'
;MLKKLLLSSFFILHTSFFIHAQSFETATEAVSNMGVGWNLGNTLDAHNGSRMPNIVQSETYWGQPITKPELMPMMKNAGFGAIRVPVTWFPHMDTAGNVDAEWMKRVHEIVDYVLDAGLYCILNVHHDTGADENNHKSWLKADESVYNNVRERYEKLWQQIATEFKDYGEKLLFESYNEMLDTYNSWCFASFASPSKYDANSARSSYNAINSYAQSFVNVVRATGGNNAKRNLVVNTYGACSGGGTWNNHLKDPLKEMKLPTDAAGTGHIIFQVHSYPTISPLSSVKNEVNDMISSLKTHLVAKGAPVIIGEWGTSDTGADYQSNRSTLFQFVDYFVRTAKENGIGTFFWMGLSDGSIRSLPAFSQADLAERIVKAYHGSSFKGEFPTIDDFDVTYHITYTGDWQELNLCTSTISLSDYKGIRVEMAQLPAVNSLQVKSYGEGSKEQYDMLGASTLNSTITFRSSSLGSKIQRITLQTMKGAQEIRLKRAFLIRKDNTEEELKSFSPYWGCSVEMEAQSLDIPTIPFTPSDSPIYNLQGQRIHHISHPGIYIKGGKKVFFK
;
A
#
# COMPACT_ATOMS: atom_id res chain seq x y z
N MET A 1 17.06 84.81 -25.86
CA MET A 1 17.46 83.43 -26.04
C MET A 1 16.99 82.62 -24.86
N LEU A 2 15.84 82.02 -24.98
CA LEU A 2 15.22 81.22 -23.92
C LEU A 2 15.65 79.76 -24.05
N LYS A 3 16.36 79.22 -23.04
CA LYS A 3 16.63 77.76 -22.95
C LYS A 3 15.41 77.10 -22.26
N LYS A 4 14.74 76.23 -22.98
CA LYS A 4 13.71 75.33 -22.41
C LYS A 4 14.36 74.20 -21.66
N LEU A 5 14.10 74.06 -20.36
CA LEU A 5 14.36 72.89 -19.56
C LEU A 5 13.24 71.87 -19.79
N LEU A 6 13.52 70.69 -20.31
CA LEU A 6 12.62 69.55 -20.29
C LEU A 6 12.86 68.77 -18.99
N LEU A 7 11.86 68.73 -18.11
CA LEU A 7 11.80 67.80 -16.99
C LEU A 7 11.21 66.47 -17.51
N SER A 8 12.01 65.42 -17.57
CA SER A 8 11.53 64.03 -17.80
C SER A 8 11.12 63.44 -16.45
N SER A 9 9.82 63.33 -16.21
CA SER A 9 9.29 62.59 -15.05
C SER A 9 9.35 61.10 -15.35
N PHE A 10 10.25 60.40 -14.67
CA PHE A 10 10.28 58.94 -14.66
C PHE A 10 9.19 58.42 -13.73
N PHE A 11 8.11 57.91 -14.30
CA PHE A 11 7.09 57.16 -13.58
C PHE A 11 7.62 55.76 -13.35
N ILE A 12 8.10 55.44 -12.15
CA ILE A 12 8.42 54.07 -11.73
C ILE A 12 7.09 53.38 -11.40
N LEU A 13 6.59 52.61 -12.36
CA LEU A 13 5.44 51.71 -12.12
C LEU A 13 5.91 50.56 -11.20
N HIS A 14 5.63 50.65 -9.92
CA HIS A 14 5.74 49.53 -9.01
C HIS A 14 4.61 48.57 -9.30
N THR A 15 4.85 47.60 -10.21
CA THR A 15 4.01 46.42 -10.30
C THR A 15 4.30 45.51 -9.12
N SER A 16 3.48 45.65 -8.08
CA SER A 16 3.43 44.68 -7.01
C SER A 16 2.94 43.37 -7.62
N PHE A 17 3.88 42.47 -7.92
CA PHE A 17 3.52 41.07 -8.15
C PHE A 17 2.99 40.52 -6.83
N PHE A 18 1.68 40.47 -6.67
CA PHE A 18 1.06 39.58 -5.71
C PHE A 18 1.36 38.15 -6.17
N ILE A 19 2.45 37.58 -5.66
CA ILE A 19 2.61 36.14 -5.66
C ILE A 19 1.45 35.65 -4.79
N HIS A 20 0.37 35.20 -5.43
CA HIS A 20 -0.62 34.39 -4.73
C HIS A 20 0.15 33.15 -4.27
N ALA A 21 0.59 33.15 -3.02
CA ALA A 21 1.02 31.92 -2.39
C ALA A 21 -0.16 30.95 -2.50
N GLN A 22 0.03 29.88 -3.26
CA GLN A 22 -0.98 28.84 -3.42
C GLN A 22 -1.36 28.41 -2.00
N SER A 23 -2.59 28.67 -1.57
CA SER A 23 -3.06 28.25 -0.27
C SER A 23 -3.26 26.75 -0.35
N PHE A 24 -2.50 25.99 0.44
CA PHE A 24 -2.75 24.56 0.61
C PHE A 24 -4.16 24.36 1.17
N GLU A 25 -4.85 23.35 0.68
CA GLU A 25 -6.14 22.94 1.21
C GLU A 25 -6.05 22.59 2.70
N THR A 26 -7.12 22.78 3.42
CA THR A 26 -7.21 22.37 4.82
C THR A 26 -7.25 20.84 4.94
N ALA A 27 -6.92 20.32 6.10
CA ALA A 27 -7.04 18.90 6.42
C ALA A 27 -8.45 18.34 6.15
N THR A 28 -9.50 19.13 6.42
CA THR A 28 -10.89 18.74 6.16
C THR A 28 -11.19 18.66 4.66
N GLU A 29 -10.70 19.60 3.87
CA GLU A 29 -10.80 19.56 2.42
C GLU A 29 -10.02 18.39 1.84
N ALA A 30 -8.78 18.16 2.32
CA ALA A 30 -7.96 17.02 1.91
C ALA A 30 -8.66 15.68 2.17
N VAL A 31 -9.23 15.47 3.37
CA VAL A 31 -9.98 14.24 3.69
C VAL A 31 -11.18 14.07 2.77
N SER A 32 -11.91 15.14 2.48
CA SER A 32 -13.05 15.09 1.54
C SER A 32 -12.60 14.77 0.11
N ASN A 33 -11.49 15.37 -0.35
CA ASN A 33 -10.96 15.21 -1.70
C ASN A 33 -10.26 13.86 -1.92
N MET A 34 -9.66 13.27 -0.90
CA MET A 34 -9.10 11.90 -0.93
C MET A 34 -10.17 10.85 -1.17
N GLY A 35 -11.39 11.08 -0.70
CA GLY A 35 -12.51 10.17 -0.91
C GLY A 35 -12.27 8.81 -0.26
N VAL A 36 -12.25 7.75 -1.08
CA VAL A 36 -11.91 6.38 -0.68
C VAL A 36 -10.51 6.04 -1.15
N GLY A 37 -9.70 5.46 -0.26
CA GLY A 37 -8.30 5.13 -0.51
C GLY A 37 -7.99 3.64 -0.46
N TRP A 38 -6.77 3.32 -0.89
CA TRP A 38 -6.20 1.98 -0.86
C TRP A 38 -4.77 2.04 -0.31
N ASN A 39 -4.33 0.93 0.31
CA ASN A 39 -2.96 0.78 0.82
C ASN A 39 -2.11 -0.04 -0.15
N LEU A 40 -0.95 0.50 -0.58
CA LEU A 40 0.09 -0.22 -1.30
C LEU A 40 0.91 -1.06 -0.30
N GLY A 41 0.24 -1.96 0.43
CA GLY A 41 0.85 -2.75 1.49
C GLY A 41 1.65 -3.95 0.99
N ASN A 42 2.48 -4.50 1.88
CA ASN A 42 3.42 -5.60 1.65
C ASN A 42 4.44 -5.35 0.53
N THR A 43 4.81 -4.08 0.35
CA THR A 43 5.78 -3.61 -0.66
C THR A 43 6.95 -2.88 0.01
N LEU A 44 6.91 -1.55 0.09
CA LEU A 44 7.96 -0.78 0.75
C LEU A 44 7.94 -0.92 2.28
N ASP A 45 6.88 -1.48 2.83
CA ASP A 45 6.79 -1.87 4.25
C ASP A 45 7.39 -3.26 4.55
N ALA A 46 7.66 -4.07 3.51
CA ALA A 46 8.20 -5.42 3.68
C ALA A 46 9.63 -5.41 4.26
N HIS A 47 9.90 -6.34 5.18
CA HIS A 47 11.21 -6.49 5.83
C HIS A 47 11.46 -7.91 6.34
N ASN A 48 12.72 -8.25 6.63
CA ASN A 48 13.14 -9.50 7.24
C ASN A 48 13.66 -9.34 8.68
N GLY A 49 13.43 -8.19 9.30
CA GLY A 49 13.94 -7.86 10.63
C GLY A 49 15.40 -7.41 10.67
N SER A 50 16.07 -7.31 9.54
CA SER A 50 17.48 -6.95 9.42
C SER A 50 17.71 -5.89 8.36
N ARG A 51 18.96 -5.43 8.19
CA ARG A 51 19.33 -4.54 7.10
C ARG A 51 19.18 -5.23 5.74
N MET A 52 18.54 -4.56 4.79
CA MET A 52 18.24 -5.06 3.45
C MET A 52 18.76 -4.09 2.36
N PRO A 53 20.04 -4.17 1.98
CA PRO A 53 20.62 -3.22 1.02
C PRO A 53 20.13 -3.44 -0.43
N ASN A 54 19.58 -4.60 -0.76
CA ASN A 54 19.02 -4.86 -2.07
C ASN A 54 17.55 -4.41 -2.12
N ILE A 55 17.27 -3.35 -2.87
CA ILE A 55 15.97 -2.70 -2.95
C ILE A 55 14.90 -3.65 -3.51
N VAL A 56 15.22 -4.38 -4.59
CA VAL A 56 14.28 -5.33 -5.22
C VAL A 56 13.91 -6.44 -4.24
N GLN A 57 14.90 -7.02 -3.56
CA GLN A 57 14.66 -8.05 -2.57
C GLN A 57 13.82 -7.55 -1.39
N SER A 58 14.02 -6.29 -0.98
CA SER A 58 13.22 -5.69 0.09
C SER A 58 11.77 -5.51 -0.34
N GLU A 59 11.52 -4.84 -1.47
CA GLU A 59 10.18 -4.56 -1.96
C GLU A 59 9.37 -5.83 -2.25
N THR A 60 10.03 -6.92 -2.64
CA THR A 60 9.37 -8.19 -2.98
C THR A 60 9.37 -9.22 -1.84
N TYR A 61 9.90 -8.88 -0.68
CA TYR A 61 10.17 -9.86 0.38
C TYR A 61 8.93 -10.56 0.91
N TRP A 62 7.77 -9.88 0.93
CA TRP A 62 6.50 -10.46 1.35
C TRP A 62 5.61 -10.90 0.19
N GLY A 63 6.22 -11.19 -0.99
CA GLY A 63 5.56 -11.85 -2.12
C GLY A 63 4.81 -10.92 -3.07
N GLN A 64 4.92 -9.60 -2.90
CA GLN A 64 4.44 -8.67 -3.90
C GLN A 64 5.50 -8.46 -5.00
N PRO A 65 5.10 -8.20 -6.25
CA PRO A 65 6.05 -7.86 -7.31
C PRO A 65 6.57 -6.43 -7.14
N ILE A 66 7.62 -6.09 -7.86
CA ILE A 66 8.05 -4.70 -8.03
C ILE A 66 6.89 -3.85 -8.53
N THR A 67 6.60 -2.77 -7.82
CA THR A 67 5.50 -1.86 -8.16
C THR A 67 5.78 -1.14 -9.48
N LYS A 68 4.84 -1.24 -10.41
CA LYS A 68 4.87 -0.58 -11.72
C LYS A 68 3.98 0.66 -11.74
N PRO A 69 4.32 1.69 -12.54
CA PRO A 69 3.55 2.94 -12.58
C PRO A 69 2.10 2.75 -13.04
N GLU A 70 1.81 1.72 -13.87
CA GLU A 70 0.47 1.46 -14.43
C GLU A 70 -0.57 1.09 -13.36
N LEU A 71 -0.15 0.64 -12.19
CA LEU A 71 -1.02 0.31 -11.06
C LEU A 71 -1.81 1.54 -10.56
N MET A 72 -1.20 2.71 -10.58
CA MET A 72 -1.82 3.91 -10.02
C MET A 72 -2.95 4.49 -10.90
N PRO A 73 -2.78 4.62 -12.23
CA PRO A 73 -3.90 4.94 -13.12
C PRO A 73 -5.05 3.94 -13.04
N MET A 74 -4.79 2.64 -12.90
CA MET A 74 -5.84 1.64 -12.69
C MET A 74 -6.66 1.95 -11.43
N MET A 75 -6.02 2.21 -10.29
CA MET A 75 -6.71 2.59 -9.06
C MET A 75 -7.52 3.88 -9.23
N LYS A 76 -6.97 4.86 -9.94
CA LYS A 76 -7.67 6.12 -10.24
C LYS A 76 -8.91 5.90 -11.10
N ASN A 77 -8.81 5.10 -12.16
CA ASN A 77 -9.91 4.80 -13.08
C ASN A 77 -11.00 3.97 -12.39
N ALA A 78 -10.64 3.14 -11.43
CA ALA A 78 -11.60 2.44 -10.58
C ALA A 78 -12.40 3.38 -9.69
N GLY A 79 -11.88 4.58 -9.36
CA GLY A 79 -12.55 5.58 -8.54
C GLY A 79 -11.94 5.79 -7.15
N PHE A 80 -10.75 5.25 -6.89
CA PHE A 80 -9.99 5.59 -5.69
C PHE A 80 -9.42 7.01 -5.83
N GLY A 81 -9.40 7.77 -4.73
CA GLY A 81 -8.88 9.13 -4.70
C GLY A 81 -7.50 9.25 -4.05
N ALA A 82 -7.08 8.25 -3.30
CA ALA A 82 -5.83 8.28 -2.56
C ALA A 82 -5.16 6.91 -2.43
N ILE A 83 -3.83 6.92 -2.34
CA ILE A 83 -3.00 5.75 -2.01
C ILE A 83 -2.20 6.06 -0.75
N ARG A 84 -2.32 5.21 0.26
CA ARG A 84 -1.38 5.20 1.38
C ARG A 84 -0.22 4.30 1.00
N VAL A 85 1.00 4.81 1.14
CA VAL A 85 2.27 4.14 0.81
C VAL A 85 3.01 3.83 2.11
N PRO A 86 2.79 2.64 2.69
CA PRO A 86 3.52 2.21 3.87
C PRO A 86 5.00 2.00 3.56
N VAL A 87 5.90 2.54 4.40
CA VAL A 87 7.36 2.41 4.22
C VAL A 87 8.03 2.06 5.54
N THR A 88 8.80 0.98 5.55
CA THR A 88 9.67 0.59 6.66
C THR A 88 11.09 1.10 6.40
N TRP A 89 11.62 1.87 7.33
CA TRP A 89 12.88 2.60 7.13
C TRP A 89 14.10 1.93 7.77
N PHE A 90 13.93 1.23 8.91
CA PHE A 90 15.07 0.67 9.65
C PHE A 90 15.95 -0.30 8.82
N PRO A 91 15.43 -1.08 7.85
CA PRO A 91 16.28 -1.96 7.04
C PRO A 91 17.20 -1.19 6.10
N HIS A 92 16.89 0.08 5.86
CA HIS A 92 17.54 0.98 4.92
C HIS A 92 18.18 2.21 5.61
N MET A 93 18.49 2.06 6.89
CA MET A 93 19.18 3.10 7.67
C MET A 93 20.50 2.57 8.21
N ASP A 94 21.52 3.41 8.21
CA ASP A 94 22.78 3.11 8.90
C ASP A 94 22.64 3.30 10.44
N THR A 95 23.70 2.97 11.16
CA THR A 95 23.73 3.12 12.63
C THR A 95 23.67 4.56 13.10
N ALA A 96 24.03 5.53 12.24
CA ALA A 96 23.92 6.96 12.52
C ALA A 96 22.54 7.54 12.15
N GLY A 97 21.62 6.71 11.65
CA GLY A 97 20.27 7.09 11.26
C GLY A 97 20.16 7.78 9.89
N ASN A 98 21.17 7.63 9.02
CA ASN A 98 21.06 8.10 7.64
C ASN A 98 20.32 7.06 6.81
N VAL A 99 19.36 7.54 6.00
CA VAL A 99 18.63 6.70 5.04
C VAL A 99 19.49 6.44 3.81
N ASP A 100 19.47 5.22 3.30
CA ASP A 100 20.15 4.83 2.07
C ASP A 100 19.59 5.62 0.88
N ALA A 101 20.45 6.22 0.09
CA ALA A 101 20.06 7.07 -1.04
C ALA A 101 19.23 6.29 -2.10
N GLU A 102 19.58 5.04 -2.39
CA GLU A 102 18.83 4.21 -3.34
C GLU A 102 17.43 3.86 -2.81
N TRP A 103 17.27 3.66 -1.48
CA TRP A 103 15.96 3.48 -0.90
C TRP A 103 15.11 4.74 -1.01
N MET A 104 15.66 5.89 -0.61
CA MET A 104 14.97 7.18 -0.74
C MET A 104 14.55 7.44 -2.19
N LYS A 105 15.42 7.11 -3.16
CA LYS A 105 15.10 7.21 -4.59
C LYS A 105 13.93 6.30 -4.97
N ARG A 106 13.88 5.05 -4.47
CA ARG A 106 12.76 4.14 -4.75
C ARG A 106 11.45 4.64 -4.15
N VAL A 107 11.48 5.14 -2.90
CA VAL A 107 10.32 5.78 -2.28
C VAL A 107 9.84 6.97 -3.11
N HIS A 108 10.76 7.78 -3.59
CA HIS A 108 10.48 8.92 -4.47
C HIS A 108 9.76 8.48 -5.76
N GLU A 109 10.24 7.44 -6.44
CA GLU A 109 9.62 6.89 -7.64
C GLU A 109 8.17 6.46 -7.39
N ILE A 110 7.91 5.77 -6.28
CA ILE A 110 6.54 5.32 -5.93
C ILE A 110 5.61 6.50 -5.62
N VAL A 111 6.10 7.50 -4.88
CA VAL A 111 5.34 8.73 -4.62
C VAL A 111 5.00 9.44 -5.93
N ASP A 112 5.94 9.51 -6.87
CA ASP A 112 5.71 10.10 -8.19
C ASP A 112 4.66 9.32 -8.98
N TYR A 113 4.68 7.98 -8.96
CA TYR A 113 3.65 7.18 -9.64
C TYR A 113 2.23 7.52 -9.13
N VAL A 114 2.08 7.68 -7.81
CA VAL A 114 0.79 8.03 -7.20
C VAL A 114 0.34 9.44 -7.62
N LEU A 115 1.22 10.42 -7.49
CA LEU A 115 0.90 11.82 -7.76
C LEU A 115 0.69 12.09 -9.25
N ASP A 116 1.45 11.44 -10.13
CA ASP A 116 1.31 11.55 -11.59
C ASP A 116 -0.02 10.97 -12.09
N ALA A 117 -0.56 9.97 -11.41
CA ALA A 117 -1.92 9.49 -11.64
C ALA A 117 -3.01 10.47 -11.14
N GLY A 118 -2.63 11.58 -10.49
CA GLY A 118 -3.55 12.57 -9.93
C GLY A 118 -4.21 12.14 -8.62
N LEU A 119 -3.67 11.13 -7.95
CA LEU A 119 -4.10 10.63 -6.64
C LEU A 119 -3.45 11.43 -5.51
N TYR A 120 -4.05 11.39 -4.32
CA TYR A 120 -3.38 11.76 -3.09
C TYR A 120 -2.44 10.64 -2.64
N CYS A 121 -1.32 11.01 -2.02
CA CYS A 121 -0.34 10.09 -1.47
C CYS A 121 -0.18 10.34 0.03
N ILE A 122 -0.28 9.32 0.87
CA ILE A 122 0.10 9.37 2.28
C ILE A 122 1.34 8.52 2.48
N LEU A 123 2.46 9.16 2.80
CA LEU A 123 3.75 8.51 3.04
C LEU A 123 4.04 8.43 4.54
N ASN A 124 4.42 7.25 5.05
CA ASN A 124 4.58 7.04 6.49
C ASN A 124 5.92 6.40 6.93
N VAL A 125 6.02 6.21 8.25
CA VAL A 125 6.99 5.36 8.95
C VAL A 125 6.21 4.15 9.48
N HIS A 126 6.43 2.94 8.90
CA HIS A 126 5.51 1.80 9.08
C HIS A 126 6.00 0.80 10.14
N HIS A 127 6.70 -0.27 9.75
CA HIS A 127 7.14 -1.32 10.69
C HIS A 127 8.39 -0.95 11.51
N ASP A 128 8.81 0.29 11.50
CA ASP A 128 9.65 0.88 12.55
C ASP A 128 8.92 0.86 13.91
N THR A 129 7.60 0.65 13.87
CA THR A 129 6.64 0.47 14.97
C THR A 129 5.99 -0.91 14.94
N GLY A 130 5.03 -1.16 15.81
CA GLY A 130 4.23 -2.39 15.87
C GLY A 130 4.67 -3.39 16.93
N ALA A 131 4.14 -4.61 16.86
CA ALA A 131 4.48 -5.68 17.76
C ALA A 131 5.86 -6.26 17.45
N ASP A 132 6.57 -6.69 18.51
CA ASP A 132 7.81 -7.45 18.35
C ASP A 132 7.46 -8.89 17.98
N GLU A 133 7.92 -9.33 16.81
CA GLU A 133 7.68 -10.67 16.29
C GLU A 133 8.98 -11.31 15.80
N ASN A 134 9.15 -12.60 16.08
CA ASN A 134 10.33 -13.37 15.66
C ASN A 134 11.66 -12.67 16.02
N ASN A 135 12.47 -12.34 15.02
CA ASN A 135 13.76 -11.66 15.18
C ASN A 135 13.67 -10.13 15.00
N HIS A 136 12.50 -9.62 14.71
CA HIS A 136 12.27 -8.20 14.54
C HIS A 136 11.81 -7.55 15.84
N LYS A 137 12.42 -6.40 16.16
CA LYS A 137 11.99 -5.53 17.25
C LYS A 137 11.81 -4.13 16.72
N SER A 138 10.60 -3.58 16.91
CA SER A 138 10.32 -2.18 16.60
C SER A 138 11.22 -1.27 17.44
N TRP A 139 11.86 -0.31 16.82
CA TRP A 139 12.71 0.63 17.54
C TRP A 139 11.95 1.85 18.07
N LEU A 140 10.74 2.10 17.54
CA LEU A 140 9.80 3.10 18.05
C LEU A 140 8.76 2.42 18.93
N LYS A 141 8.70 2.78 20.20
CA LYS A 141 7.74 2.28 21.18
C LYS A 141 7.04 3.43 21.89
N ALA A 142 5.78 3.24 22.18
CA ALA A 142 4.97 4.15 22.99
C ALA A 142 5.34 4.02 24.47
N ASP A 143 6.48 4.57 24.83
CA ASP A 143 7.03 4.65 26.18
C ASP A 143 7.92 5.89 26.30
N GLU A 144 7.76 6.68 27.38
CA GLU A 144 8.51 7.94 27.53
C GLU A 144 10.02 7.72 27.63
N SER A 145 10.47 6.62 28.23
CA SER A 145 11.90 6.32 28.33
C SER A 145 12.48 5.93 26.97
N VAL A 146 11.74 5.18 26.16
CA VAL A 146 12.16 4.84 24.79
C VAL A 146 12.16 6.09 23.92
N TYR A 147 11.09 6.91 23.96
CA TYR A 147 11.04 8.17 23.24
C TYR A 147 12.26 9.06 23.55
N ASN A 148 12.58 9.26 24.82
CA ASN A 148 13.72 10.09 25.22
C ASN A 148 15.05 9.59 24.66
N ASN A 149 15.21 8.27 24.49
CA ASN A 149 16.43 7.66 23.97
C ASN A 149 16.52 7.70 22.43
N VAL A 150 15.38 7.67 21.71
CA VAL A 150 15.35 7.54 20.24
C VAL A 150 14.89 8.81 19.52
N ARG A 151 14.48 9.82 20.26
CA ARG A 151 13.91 11.08 19.73
C ARG A 151 14.77 11.68 18.63
N GLU A 152 16.06 11.87 18.87
CA GLU A 152 16.96 12.50 17.90
C GLU A 152 17.04 11.70 16.59
N ARG A 153 17.05 10.35 16.68
CA ARG A 153 17.04 9.47 15.52
C ARG A 153 15.72 9.56 14.75
N TYR A 154 14.59 9.63 15.46
CA TYR A 154 13.27 9.78 14.86
C TYR A 154 13.12 11.14 14.16
N GLU A 155 13.53 12.22 14.82
CA GLU A 155 13.53 13.56 14.25
C GLU A 155 14.46 13.65 13.02
N LYS A 156 15.64 13.00 13.05
CA LYS A 156 16.55 12.91 11.91
C LYS A 156 15.95 12.15 10.73
N LEU A 157 15.23 11.07 10.99
CA LEU A 157 14.51 10.32 9.93
C LEU A 157 13.49 11.24 9.24
N TRP A 158 12.62 11.91 10.01
CA TRP A 158 11.62 12.80 9.45
C TRP A 158 12.23 14.04 8.78
N GLN A 159 13.35 14.55 9.28
CA GLN A 159 14.08 15.63 8.62
C GLN A 159 14.54 15.23 7.22
N GLN A 160 15.06 14.01 7.05
CA GLN A 160 15.49 13.50 5.74
C GLN A 160 14.30 13.36 4.80
N ILE A 161 13.24 12.65 5.23
CA ILE A 161 12.02 12.47 4.43
C ILE A 161 11.42 13.83 4.03
N ALA A 162 11.20 14.71 5.01
CA ALA A 162 10.57 15.99 4.75
C ALA A 162 11.41 16.91 3.86
N THR A 163 12.75 16.83 3.94
CA THR A 163 13.64 17.61 3.08
C THR A 163 13.59 17.13 1.64
N GLU A 164 13.56 15.80 1.41
CA GLU A 164 13.46 15.22 0.08
C GLU A 164 12.20 15.67 -0.67
N PHE A 165 11.07 15.70 0.03
CA PHE A 165 9.77 16.01 -0.55
C PHE A 165 9.27 17.44 -0.29
N LYS A 166 10.13 18.37 0.15
CA LYS A 166 9.71 19.71 0.59
C LYS A 166 8.98 20.55 -0.47
N ASP A 167 9.31 20.33 -1.75
CA ASP A 167 8.76 21.08 -2.87
C ASP A 167 7.53 20.41 -3.52
N TYR A 168 7.10 19.23 -3.02
CA TYR A 168 5.91 18.52 -3.47
C TYR A 168 4.63 19.25 -3.06
N GLY A 169 3.59 19.15 -3.93
CA GLY A 169 2.30 19.81 -3.73
C GLY A 169 1.47 19.23 -2.57
N GLU A 170 0.29 19.79 -2.39
CA GLU A 170 -0.64 19.48 -1.30
C GLU A 170 -1.19 18.06 -1.28
N LYS A 171 -1.15 17.36 -2.44
CA LYS A 171 -1.60 15.96 -2.54
C LYS A 171 -0.65 14.95 -1.91
N LEU A 172 0.57 15.33 -1.54
CA LEU A 172 1.44 14.52 -0.71
C LEU A 172 1.24 14.88 0.75
N LEU A 173 0.81 13.93 1.55
CA LEU A 173 0.68 14.02 3.01
C LEU A 173 1.75 13.15 3.66
N PHE A 174 2.17 13.52 4.88
CA PHE A 174 3.05 12.69 5.70
C PHE A 174 2.30 12.16 6.92
N GLU A 175 2.56 10.90 7.27
CA GLU A 175 1.99 10.24 8.43
C GLU A 175 3.10 9.84 9.41
N SER A 176 2.99 10.31 10.63
CA SER A 176 4.04 10.32 11.65
C SER A 176 4.66 8.95 11.97
N TYR A 177 3.82 7.95 12.17
CA TYR A 177 4.14 6.55 12.50
C TYR A 177 2.90 5.70 12.28
N ASN A 178 3.07 4.38 12.14
CA ASN A 178 1.97 3.43 11.96
C ASN A 178 1.34 3.04 13.31
N GLU A 179 1.40 1.79 13.68
CA GLU A 179 0.79 1.18 14.86
C GLU A 179 1.79 1.10 16.02
N MET A 180 2.08 2.22 16.65
CA MET A 180 3.08 2.27 17.73
C MET A 180 2.49 1.74 19.04
N LEU A 181 2.99 0.59 19.49
CA LEU A 181 2.60 -0.08 20.70
C LEU A 181 3.57 0.21 21.86
N ASP A 182 3.14 -0.08 23.07
CA ASP A 182 3.99 -0.06 24.26
C ASP A 182 5.01 -1.23 24.27
N THR A 183 5.85 -1.28 25.29
CA THR A 183 6.85 -2.33 25.44
C THR A 183 6.27 -3.71 25.77
N TYR A 184 4.98 -3.81 26.04
CA TYR A 184 4.24 -5.06 26.23
C TYR A 184 3.56 -5.56 24.95
N ASN A 185 3.69 -4.84 23.83
CA ASN A 185 2.98 -5.10 22.57
C ASN A 185 1.45 -5.13 22.75
N SER A 186 0.91 -4.20 23.55
CA SER A 186 -0.50 -4.15 23.88
C SER A 186 -1.34 -3.62 22.73
N TRP A 187 -2.22 -4.44 22.19
CA TRP A 187 -3.23 -4.01 21.22
C TRP A 187 -4.47 -3.44 21.95
N CYS A 188 -5.34 -2.75 21.22
CA CYS A 188 -6.58 -2.13 21.67
C CYS A 188 -6.42 -0.92 22.62
N PHE A 189 -5.55 -0.97 23.61
CA PHE A 189 -5.19 0.15 24.51
C PHE A 189 -3.90 -0.15 25.26
N ALA A 190 -3.21 0.90 25.70
CA ALA A 190 -1.91 0.77 26.36
C ALA A 190 -2.02 -0.02 27.67
N SER A 191 -0.97 -0.80 27.98
CA SER A 191 -0.86 -1.63 29.17
C SER A 191 -1.88 -2.82 29.26
N PHE A 192 -2.57 -3.14 28.14
CA PHE A 192 -3.52 -4.26 28.10
C PHE A 192 -2.83 -5.62 28.22
N ALA A 193 -1.65 -5.78 27.63
CA ALA A 193 -0.84 -7.01 27.72
C ALA A 193 0.13 -7.03 28.91
N SER A 194 0.05 -6.09 29.83
CA SER A 194 0.85 -6.08 31.06
C SER A 194 0.62 -7.36 31.89
N PRO A 195 1.68 -7.96 32.49
CA PRO A 195 1.71 -9.38 32.89
C PRO A 195 0.60 -9.88 33.82
N SER A 196 -0.11 -9.01 34.49
CA SER A 196 -1.18 -9.45 35.39
C SER A 196 -2.48 -8.64 35.31
N LYS A 197 -2.43 -7.40 34.85
CA LYS A 197 -3.58 -6.49 34.73
C LYS A 197 -3.14 -5.13 34.21
N TYR A 198 -4.11 -4.30 33.82
CA TYR A 198 -3.91 -2.91 33.44
C TYR A 198 -3.11 -2.12 34.50
N ASP A 199 -2.08 -1.41 34.06
CA ASP A 199 -1.27 -0.49 34.89
C ASP A 199 -1.42 0.94 34.35
N ALA A 200 -2.02 1.81 35.17
CA ALA A 200 -2.32 3.19 34.80
C ALA A 200 -1.07 4.06 34.59
N ASN A 201 0.06 3.77 35.23
CA ASN A 201 1.28 4.54 35.05
C ASN A 201 1.97 4.19 33.74
N SER A 202 2.04 2.89 33.41
CA SER A 202 2.54 2.43 32.11
C SER A 202 1.67 2.97 30.97
N ALA A 203 0.34 2.94 31.11
CA ALA A 203 -0.57 3.48 30.11
C ALA A 203 -0.37 4.98 29.91
N ARG A 204 -0.19 5.75 31.00
CA ARG A 204 0.09 7.19 30.93
C ARG A 204 1.42 7.49 30.23
N SER A 205 2.49 6.74 30.55
CA SER A 205 3.77 6.83 29.85
C SER A 205 3.60 6.61 28.36
N SER A 206 2.82 5.60 27.97
CA SER A 206 2.57 5.28 26.57
C SER A 206 1.83 6.40 25.83
N TYR A 207 0.76 6.94 26.41
CA TYR A 207 0.00 8.03 25.78
C TYR A 207 0.81 9.34 25.74
N ASN A 208 1.62 9.64 26.76
CA ASN A 208 2.54 10.77 26.74
C ASN A 208 3.59 10.65 25.62
N ALA A 209 4.16 9.45 25.45
CA ALA A 209 5.11 9.17 24.38
C ALA A 209 4.48 9.38 23.00
N ILE A 210 3.28 8.83 22.73
CA ILE A 210 2.53 9.03 21.48
C ILE A 210 2.39 10.54 21.17
N ASN A 211 1.95 11.33 22.15
CA ASN A 211 1.80 12.77 21.98
C ASN A 211 3.14 13.48 21.73
N SER A 212 4.22 13.00 22.35
CA SER A 212 5.57 13.54 22.17
C SER A 212 6.13 13.25 20.77
N TYR A 213 5.96 12.01 20.27
CA TYR A 213 6.31 11.66 18.88
C TYR A 213 5.51 12.47 17.86
N ALA A 214 4.20 12.63 18.07
CA ALA A 214 3.35 13.43 17.20
C ALA A 214 3.80 14.89 17.15
N GLN A 215 4.13 15.49 18.31
CA GLN A 215 4.61 16.86 18.36
C GLN A 215 6.00 17.02 17.73
N SER A 216 6.95 16.09 17.99
CA SER A 216 8.27 16.08 17.35
C SER A 216 8.16 16.02 15.83
N PHE A 217 7.32 15.12 15.32
CA PHE A 217 7.05 14.99 13.88
C PHE A 217 6.58 16.32 13.27
N VAL A 218 5.54 16.92 13.84
CA VAL A 218 5.02 18.21 13.34
C VAL A 218 6.10 19.27 13.34
N ASN A 219 6.83 19.42 14.44
CA ASN A 219 7.88 20.42 14.58
C ASN A 219 8.99 20.25 13.51
N VAL A 220 9.48 19.02 13.34
CA VAL A 220 10.57 18.72 12.41
C VAL A 220 10.13 18.95 10.96
N VAL A 221 8.95 18.45 10.58
CA VAL A 221 8.45 18.66 9.21
C VAL A 221 8.28 20.14 8.90
N ARG A 222 7.68 20.91 9.80
CA ARG A 222 7.50 22.37 9.63
C ARG A 222 8.84 23.11 9.51
N ALA A 223 9.84 22.70 10.28
CA ALA A 223 11.18 23.33 10.27
C ALA A 223 11.93 23.16 8.94
N THR A 224 11.58 22.17 8.11
CA THR A 224 12.19 22.00 6.77
C THR A 224 11.75 23.07 5.77
N GLY A 225 10.68 23.81 6.03
CA GLY A 225 10.19 24.90 5.19
C GLY A 225 9.60 24.44 3.85
N GLY A 226 9.64 25.31 2.85
CA GLY A 226 9.02 25.03 1.55
C GLY A 226 7.52 24.74 1.70
N ASN A 227 7.00 23.81 0.93
CA ASN A 227 5.60 23.39 0.99
C ASN A 227 5.26 22.64 2.30
N ASN A 228 6.26 22.13 3.01
CA ASN A 228 6.07 21.50 4.31
C ASN A 228 5.58 22.47 5.38
N ALA A 229 5.78 23.77 5.19
CA ALA A 229 5.24 24.80 6.10
C ALA A 229 3.70 24.76 6.19
N LYS A 230 3.00 24.18 5.20
CA LYS A 230 1.52 24.12 5.14
C LYS A 230 0.96 22.73 4.77
N ARG A 231 1.83 21.73 4.53
CA ARG A 231 1.42 20.38 4.18
C ARG A 231 0.50 19.79 5.25
N ASN A 232 -0.56 19.10 4.85
CA ASN A 232 -1.39 18.35 5.77
C ASN A 232 -0.60 17.15 6.33
N LEU A 233 -0.63 16.99 7.66
CA LEU A 233 0.11 15.99 8.40
C LEU A 233 -0.86 15.06 9.13
N VAL A 234 -0.53 13.76 9.14
CA VAL A 234 -1.35 12.71 9.75
C VAL A 234 -0.66 12.20 11.01
N VAL A 235 -1.40 12.13 12.11
CA VAL A 235 -0.90 11.61 13.40
C VAL A 235 -1.83 10.51 13.90
N ASN A 236 -1.23 9.38 14.30
CA ASN A 236 -1.97 8.20 14.71
C ASN A 236 -2.20 8.17 16.22
N THR A 237 -3.32 7.61 16.63
CA THR A 237 -3.56 7.26 18.04
C THR A 237 -2.59 6.16 18.47
N TYR A 238 -2.52 5.87 19.79
CA TYR A 238 -1.80 4.71 20.30
C TYR A 238 -2.24 3.44 19.56
N GLY A 239 -1.30 2.68 18.99
CA GLY A 239 -1.56 1.46 18.22
C GLY A 239 -2.50 1.68 17.02
N ALA A 240 -2.69 2.91 16.56
CA ALA A 240 -3.75 3.31 15.63
C ALA A 240 -5.15 2.83 16.07
N CYS A 241 -5.37 2.62 17.38
CA CYS A 241 -6.63 2.08 17.91
C CYS A 241 -7.80 3.02 17.64
N SER A 242 -8.91 2.45 17.17
CA SER A 242 -10.13 3.18 16.78
C SER A 242 -11.13 3.38 17.93
N GLY A 243 -10.93 2.73 19.07
CA GLY A 243 -11.82 2.81 20.22
C GLY A 243 -13.19 2.16 20.02
N GLY A 244 -13.37 1.33 18.99
CA GLY A 244 -14.61 0.59 18.75
C GLY A 244 -14.85 -0.51 19.77
N GLY A 245 -16.12 -0.78 20.06
CA GLY A 245 -16.52 -1.83 21.00
C GLY A 245 -16.75 -1.33 22.44
N THR A 246 -17.35 -2.21 23.24
CA THR A 246 -17.79 -1.91 24.62
C THR A 246 -17.35 -2.95 25.64
N TRP A 247 -16.53 -3.93 25.25
CA TRP A 247 -16.15 -5.06 26.08
C TRP A 247 -15.14 -4.70 27.19
N ASN A 248 -14.48 -3.51 27.09
CA ASN A 248 -13.56 -3.01 28.12
C ASN A 248 -13.65 -1.49 28.22
N ASN A 249 -13.51 -0.96 29.45
CA ASN A 249 -13.60 0.47 29.73
C ASN A 249 -12.43 1.30 29.17
N HIS A 250 -11.30 0.65 28.85
CA HIS A 250 -10.08 1.31 28.34
C HIS A 250 -10.01 1.40 26.82
N LEU A 251 -10.95 0.79 26.07
CA LEU A 251 -10.95 0.81 24.60
C LEU A 251 -10.89 2.22 23.99
N LYS A 252 -11.45 3.19 24.68
CA LYS A 252 -11.52 4.59 24.22
C LYS A 252 -10.37 5.46 24.72
N ASP A 253 -9.49 4.93 25.58
CA ASP A 253 -8.38 5.70 26.15
C ASP A 253 -7.38 6.17 25.09
N PRO A 254 -7.01 5.38 24.03
CA PRO A 254 -6.18 5.87 22.93
C PRO A 254 -6.70 7.17 22.29
N LEU A 255 -8.02 7.30 22.16
CA LEU A 255 -8.67 8.47 21.56
C LEU A 255 -8.74 9.65 22.54
N LYS A 256 -9.10 9.36 23.80
CA LYS A 256 -9.24 10.37 24.84
C LYS A 256 -7.90 11.03 25.14
N GLU A 257 -6.83 10.24 25.26
CA GLU A 257 -5.49 10.68 25.64
C GLU A 257 -4.69 11.30 24.47
N MET A 258 -5.09 11.04 23.21
CA MET A 258 -4.47 11.68 22.04
C MET A 258 -4.70 13.19 22.09
N LYS A 259 -3.63 13.97 21.90
CA LYS A 259 -3.68 15.44 21.84
C LYS A 259 -3.54 15.91 20.39
N LEU A 260 -4.21 17.00 20.07
CA LEU A 260 -3.93 17.73 18.83
C LEU A 260 -2.57 18.42 18.99
N PRO A 261 -1.56 18.11 18.13
CA PRO A 261 -0.28 18.79 18.19
C PRO A 261 -0.42 20.29 17.94
N THR A 262 0.40 21.07 18.61
CA THR A 262 0.58 22.48 18.24
C THR A 262 1.28 22.57 16.90
N ASP A 263 0.72 23.34 15.97
CA ASP A 263 1.20 23.44 14.60
C ASP A 263 1.55 24.87 14.21
N ALA A 264 2.78 25.09 13.74
CA ALA A 264 3.24 26.40 13.24
C ALA A 264 2.52 26.84 11.95
N ALA A 265 1.93 25.89 11.19
CA ALA A 265 1.06 26.19 10.05
C ALA A 265 -0.26 26.85 10.47
N GLY A 266 -0.58 26.84 11.75
CA GLY A 266 -1.87 27.24 12.30
C GLY A 266 -2.85 26.06 12.43
N THR A 267 -4.13 26.36 12.64
CA THR A 267 -5.17 25.34 12.73
C THR A 267 -5.56 24.80 11.34
N GLY A 268 -5.96 23.53 11.29
CA GLY A 268 -6.58 22.93 10.10
C GLY A 268 -5.63 22.22 9.16
N HIS A 269 -4.39 21.87 9.59
CA HIS A 269 -3.44 21.09 8.79
C HIS A 269 -3.01 19.78 9.45
N ILE A 270 -3.74 19.32 10.46
CA ILE A 270 -3.53 18.02 11.12
C ILE A 270 -4.74 17.13 10.88
N ILE A 271 -4.49 15.84 10.63
CA ILE A 271 -5.47 14.77 10.48
C ILE A 271 -5.17 13.71 11.53
N PHE A 272 -6.17 13.24 12.26
CA PHE A 272 -6.02 12.06 13.10
C PHE A 272 -6.23 10.78 12.30
N GLN A 273 -5.51 9.73 12.64
CA GLN A 273 -5.66 8.43 12.00
C GLN A 273 -5.86 7.30 13.01
N VAL A 274 -6.71 6.35 12.62
CA VAL A 274 -6.97 5.09 13.33
C VAL A 274 -7.06 3.95 12.33
N HIS A 275 -6.99 2.69 12.82
CA HIS A 275 -7.19 1.47 12.04
C HIS A 275 -8.36 0.66 12.61
N SER A 276 -9.01 -0.16 11.76
CA SER A 276 -10.18 -0.94 12.17
C SER A 276 -10.29 -2.26 11.41
N TYR A 277 -10.18 -3.37 12.14
CA TYR A 277 -10.26 -4.74 11.60
C TYR A 277 -11.28 -5.57 12.39
N PRO A 278 -12.58 -5.25 12.34
CA PRO A 278 -13.58 -5.98 13.10
C PRO A 278 -13.85 -7.38 12.53
N THR A 279 -14.33 -8.27 13.39
CA THR A 279 -14.95 -9.52 12.97
C THR A 279 -16.34 -9.22 12.41
N ILE A 280 -16.62 -9.65 11.17
CA ILE A 280 -17.86 -9.28 10.46
C ILE A 280 -19.07 -10.19 10.76
N SER A 281 -18.86 -11.26 11.49
CA SER A 281 -19.95 -12.20 11.86
C SER A 281 -20.16 -12.20 13.37
N PRO A 282 -21.41 -11.98 13.84
CA PRO A 282 -22.61 -11.66 13.06
C PRO A 282 -22.67 -10.19 12.62
N LEU A 283 -23.29 -9.92 11.47
CA LEU A 283 -23.36 -8.60 10.85
C LEU A 283 -23.98 -7.51 11.76
N SER A 284 -24.94 -7.88 12.60
CA SER A 284 -25.56 -6.96 13.56
C SER A 284 -24.56 -6.45 14.60
N SER A 285 -23.67 -7.32 15.09
CA SER A 285 -22.63 -6.94 16.05
C SER A 285 -21.64 -5.96 15.45
N VAL A 286 -21.12 -6.24 14.25
CA VAL A 286 -20.15 -5.35 13.62
C VAL A 286 -20.75 -3.98 13.28
N LYS A 287 -22.03 -3.91 12.89
CA LYS A 287 -22.70 -2.62 12.68
C LYS A 287 -22.77 -1.79 13.97
N ASN A 288 -23.04 -2.42 15.10
CA ASN A 288 -23.02 -1.73 16.39
C ASN A 288 -21.61 -1.25 16.77
N GLU A 289 -20.59 -2.09 16.51
CA GLU A 289 -19.18 -1.72 16.73
C GLU A 289 -18.76 -0.54 15.86
N VAL A 290 -19.12 -0.54 14.57
CA VAL A 290 -18.86 0.58 13.64
C VAL A 290 -19.54 1.86 14.14
N ASN A 291 -20.80 1.80 14.58
CA ASN A 291 -21.50 2.96 15.11
C ASN A 291 -20.84 3.50 16.38
N ASP A 292 -20.44 2.63 17.30
CA ASP A 292 -19.73 3.02 18.51
C ASP A 292 -18.37 3.63 18.19
N MET A 293 -17.63 3.04 17.25
CA MET A 293 -16.38 3.59 16.74
C MET A 293 -16.57 5.01 16.17
N ILE A 294 -17.48 5.19 15.22
CA ILE A 294 -17.75 6.50 14.59
C ILE A 294 -18.14 7.55 15.67
N SER A 295 -19.02 7.17 16.60
CA SER A 295 -19.39 8.05 17.73
C SER A 295 -18.18 8.44 18.57
N SER A 296 -17.30 7.48 18.87
CA SER A 296 -16.09 7.70 19.66
C SER A 296 -15.09 8.60 18.94
N LEU A 297 -14.88 8.40 17.63
CA LEU A 297 -14.02 9.24 16.80
C LEU A 297 -14.52 10.69 16.78
N LYS A 298 -15.81 10.91 16.62
CA LYS A 298 -16.40 12.26 16.66
C LYS A 298 -16.23 12.92 18.02
N THR A 299 -16.52 12.20 19.09
CA THR A 299 -16.51 12.72 20.47
C THR A 299 -15.09 13.02 20.95
N HIS A 300 -14.12 12.18 20.60
CA HIS A 300 -12.78 12.23 21.20
C HIS A 300 -11.69 12.74 20.26
N LEU A 301 -11.87 12.73 18.95
CA LEU A 301 -10.87 13.24 17.99
C LEU A 301 -11.38 14.45 17.21
N VAL A 302 -12.49 14.32 16.47
CA VAL A 302 -13.03 15.44 15.68
C VAL A 302 -13.34 16.66 16.56
N ALA A 303 -13.87 16.44 17.75
CA ALA A 303 -14.14 17.51 18.71
C ALA A 303 -12.89 18.28 19.19
N LYS A 304 -11.67 17.76 18.94
CA LYS A 304 -10.40 18.45 19.19
C LYS A 304 -10.00 19.42 18.08
N GLY A 305 -10.75 19.44 16.96
CA GLY A 305 -10.56 20.41 15.88
C GLY A 305 -9.78 19.89 14.66
N ALA A 306 -9.67 18.56 14.48
CA ALA A 306 -9.06 17.94 13.31
C ALA A 306 -9.93 16.82 12.74
N PRO A 307 -9.98 16.64 11.40
CA PRO A 307 -10.68 15.51 10.78
C PRO A 307 -9.97 14.19 11.08
N VAL A 308 -10.67 13.09 10.79
CA VAL A 308 -10.19 11.72 11.03
C VAL A 308 -10.21 10.93 9.74
N ILE A 309 -9.20 10.07 9.54
CA ILE A 309 -9.21 8.99 8.57
C ILE A 309 -9.06 7.64 9.25
N ILE A 310 -9.66 6.61 8.65
CA ILE A 310 -9.37 5.22 8.97
C ILE A 310 -8.36 4.76 7.93
N GLY A 311 -7.06 4.87 8.27
CA GLY A 311 -5.94 4.67 7.35
C GLY A 311 -5.71 3.23 6.94
N GLU A 312 -6.23 2.30 7.75
CA GLU A 312 -6.34 0.90 7.40
C GLU A 312 -7.66 0.33 7.88
N TRP A 313 -8.33 -0.40 7.00
CA TRP A 313 -9.48 -1.19 7.39
C TRP A 313 -9.63 -2.43 6.51
N GLY A 314 -10.24 -3.42 7.08
CA GLY A 314 -10.55 -4.70 6.48
C GLY A 314 -11.41 -5.51 7.44
N THR A 315 -11.20 -6.81 7.48
CA THR A 315 -11.80 -7.70 8.48
C THR A 315 -10.73 -8.64 9.03
N SER A 316 -10.89 -9.05 10.29
CA SER A 316 -10.08 -10.10 10.89
C SER A 316 -10.43 -11.51 10.36
N ASP A 317 -11.58 -11.65 9.69
CA ASP A 317 -12.02 -12.90 9.06
C ASP A 317 -11.25 -13.09 7.74
N THR A 318 -10.14 -13.82 7.77
CA THR A 318 -9.23 -14.03 6.63
C THR A 318 -9.29 -15.47 6.09
N GLY A 319 -8.79 -15.68 4.86
CA GLY A 319 -8.65 -17.00 4.25
C GLY A 319 -9.95 -17.56 3.67
N ALA A 320 -10.22 -18.86 3.88
CA ALA A 320 -11.37 -19.54 3.29
C ALA A 320 -12.71 -18.89 3.66
N ASP A 321 -12.82 -18.35 4.87
CA ASP A 321 -14.04 -17.67 5.35
C ASP A 321 -14.31 -16.36 4.59
N TYR A 322 -13.29 -15.71 4.10
CA TYR A 322 -13.40 -14.50 3.28
C TYR A 322 -14.14 -14.74 1.97
N GLN A 323 -13.97 -15.89 1.34
CA GLN A 323 -14.71 -16.28 0.14
C GLN A 323 -16.08 -16.88 0.48
N SER A 324 -16.19 -17.71 1.51
CA SER A 324 -17.45 -18.33 1.94
C SER A 324 -18.46 -17.30 2.47
N ASN A 325 -17.98 -16.19 3.08
CA ASN A 325 -18.79 -15.11 3.64
C ASN A 325 -18.90 -13.86 2.74
N ARG A 326 -18.71 -14.00 1.41
CA ARG A 326 -18.66 -12.87 0.45
C ARG A 326 -19.89 -11.93 0.58
N SER A 327 -21.08 -12.48 0.76
CA SER A 327 -22.30 -11.69 0.92
C SER A 327 -22.28 -10.85 2.22
N THR A 328 -21.80 -11.42 3.33
CA THR A 328 -21.66 -10.72 4.60
C THR A 328 -20.59 -9.63 4.50
N LEU A 329 -19.46 -9.94 3.86
CA LEU A 329 -18.40 -8.98 3.57
C LEU A 329 -18.94 -7.76 2.79
N PHE A 330 -19.70 -7.98 1.73
CA PHE A 330 -20.25 -6.90 0.92
C PHE A 330 -21.23 -6.03 1.70
N GLN A 331 -22.06 -6.63 2.54
CA GLN A 331 -22.96 -5.87 3.43
C GLN A 331 -22.21 -5.07 4.49
N PHE A 332 -21.12 -5.61 5.01
CA PHE A 332 -20.22 -4.89 5.90
C PHE A 332 -19.54 -3.71 5.18
N VAL A 333 -18.95 -3.94 4.00
CA VAL A 333 -18.30 -2.91 3.19
C VAL A 333 -19.25 -1.74 2.91
N ASP A 334 -20.47 -2.03 2.45
CA ASP A 334 -21.49 -1.01 2.20
C ASP A 334 -21.78 -0.17 3.43
N TYR A 335 -21.94 -0.85 4.55
CA TYR A 335 -22.27 -0.19 5.80
C TYR A 335 -21.09 0.67 6.30
N PHE A 336 -19.90 0.08 6.34
CA PHE A 336 -18.69 0.72 6.85
C PHE A 336 -18.33 1.98 6.07
N VAL A 337 -18.16 1.85 4.75
CA VAL A 337 -17.73 2.96 3.89
C VAL A 337 -18.78 4.07 3.87
N ARG A 338 -20.05 3.74 3.78
CA ARG A 338 -21.14 4.72 3.75
C ARG A 338 -21.26 5.47 5.08
N THR A 339 -21.23 4.74 6.19
CA THR A 339 -21.29 5.34 7.54
C THR A 339 -20.09 6.26 7.80
N ALA A 340 -18.89 5.86 7.41
CA ALA A 340 -17.71 6.71 7.51
C ALA A 340 -17.86 7.99 6.67
N LYS A 341 -18.23 7.87 5.39
CA LYS A 341 -18.47 9.00 4.48
C LYS A 341 -19.50 9.99 5.04
N GLU A 342 -20.65 9.49 5.49
CA GLU A 342 -21.74 10.32 6.06
C GLU A 342 -21.29 11.13 7.29
N ASN A 343 -20.21 10.69 7.94
CA ASN A 343 -19.62 11.37 9.10
C ASN A 343 -18.32 12.14 8.76
N GLY A 344 -17.98 12.30 7.48
CA GLY A 344 -16.80 13.05 7.04
C GLY A 344 -15.47 12.35 7.36
N ILE A 345 -15.47 11.02 7.47
CA ILE A 345 -14.30 10.20 7.79
C ILE A 345 -13.84 9.50 6.52
N GLY A 346 -12.58 9.72 6.12
CA GLY A 346 -11.92 9.02 5.01
C GLY A 346 -11.59 7.57 5.37
N THR A 347 -11.57 6.67 4.38
CA THR A 347 -11.28 5.25 4.62
C THR A 347 -10.30 4.70 3.58
N PHE A 348 -9.34 3.88 4.02
CA PHE A 348 -8.30 3.28 3.18
C PHE A 348 -8.30 1.76 3.36
N PHE A 349 -8.73 1.02 2.35
CA PHE A 349 -8.77 -0.45 2.42
C PHE A 349 -7.35 -1.04 2.45
N TRP A 350 -7.14 -2.04 3.33
CA TRP A 350 -5.83 -2.69 3.43
C TRP A 350 -5.65 -3.73 2.33
N MET A 351 -4.69 -3.50 1.51
CA MET A 351 -4.00 -4.10 0.38
C MET A 351 -4.72 -5.07 -0.58
N GLY A 352 -5.50 -6.03 -0.18
CA GLY A 352 -5.91 -7.23 -0.95
C GLY A 352 -6.73 -7.05 -2.23
N LEU A 353 -6.85 -5.84 -2.80
CA LEU A 353 -7.63 -5.62 -4.04
C LEU A 353 -6.86 -5.99 -5.32
N SER A 354 -5.54 -5.75 -5.32
CA SER A 354 -4.60 -6.19 -6.33
C SER A 354 -3.43 -6.83 -5.60
N ASP A 355 -3.20 -8.12 -5.74
CA ASP A 355 -2.34 -8.89 -4.86
C ASP A 355 -1.54 -9.96 -5.60
N GLY A 356 -0.37 -10.31 -5.04
CA GLY A 356 0.54 -11.30 -5.62
C GLY A 356 0.96 -10.93 -7.04
N SER A 357 1.18 -11.93 -7.88
CA SER A 357 1.60 -11.73 -9.27
C SER A 357 0.64 -10.87 -10.10
N ILE A 358 -0.66 -10.84 -9.75
CA ILE A 358 -1.65 -10.01 -10.43
C ILE A 358 -1.34 -8.52 -10.30
N ARG A 359 -0.73 -8.09 -9.18
CA ARG A 359 -0.31 -6.70 -8.97
C ARG A 359 0.74 -6.21 -9.99
N SER A 360 1.47 -7.10 -10.65
CA SER A 360 2.39 -6.72 -11.74
C SER A 360 1.68 -6.28 -13.02
N LEU A 361 0.36 -6.47 -13.09
CA LEU A 361 -0.54 -5.98 -14.13
C LEU A 361 -1.38 -4.82 -13.58
N PRO A 362 -1.93 -3.95 -14.45
CA PRO A 362 -2.99 -3.03 -14.05
C PRO A 362 -4.33 -3.80 -13.95
N ALA A 363 -4.40 -4.76 -13.02
CA ALA A 363 -5.55 -5.64 -12.82
C ALA A 363 -5.87 -5.84 -11.33
N PHE A 364 -7.14 -6.09 -11.04
CA PHE A 364 -7.62 -6.43 -9.72
C PHE A 364 -7.67 -7.96 -9.53
N SER A 365 -7.17 -8.42 -8.39
CA SER A 365 -7.41 -9.80 -7.92
C SER A 365 -8.82 -9.95 -7.31
N GLN A 366 -9.40 -8.85 -6.84
CA GLN A 366 -10.73 -8.77 -6.23
C GLN A 366 -11.53 -7.58 -6.81
N ALA A 367 -11.81 -7.64 -8.11
CA ALA A 367 -12.50 -6.57 -8.84
C ALA A 367 -13.89 -6.25 -8.28
N ASP A 368 -14.65 -7.27 -7.89
CA ASP A 368 -15.99 -7.15 -7.29
C ASP A 368 -15.95 -6.43 -5.92
N LEU A 369 -14.91 -6.68 -5.12
CA LEU A 369 -14.71 -5.99 -3.84
C LEU A 369 -14.29 -4.53 -4.07
N ALA A 370 -13.37 -4.29 -5.00
CA ALA A 370 -12.96 -2.94 -5.38
C ALA A 370 -14.15 -2.11 -5.87
N GLU A 371 -14.96 -2.68 -6.76
CA GLU A 371 -16.20 -2.07 -7.25
C GLU A 371 -17.18 -1.77 -6.11
N ARG A 372 -17.32 -2.71 -5.16
CA ARG A 372 -18.21 -2.55 -4.01
C ARG A 372 -17.79 -1.39 -3.12
N ILE A 373 -16.51 -1.30 -2.77
CA ILE A 373 -15.94 -0.21 -1.96
C ILE A 373 -16.19 1.14 -2.63
N VAL A 374 -15.86 1.25 -3.91
CA VAL A 374 -15.99 2.50 -4.67
C VAL A 374 -17.45 2.91 -4.82
N LYS A 375 -18.36 1.98 -5.12
CA LYS A 375 -19.81 2.26 -5.21
C LYS A 375 -20.44 2.57 -3.85
N ALA A 376 -19.95 2.00 -2.76
CA ALA A 376 -20.41 2.36 -1.42
C ALA A 376 -20.08 3.82 -1.10
N TYR A 377 -18.97 4.34 -1.62
CA TYR A 377 -18.58 5.73 -1.45
C TYR A 377 -19.27 6.68 -2.46
N HIS A 378 -19.15 6.41 -3.77
CA HIS A 378 -19.61 7.33 -4.82
C HIS A 378 -21.11 7.19 -5.16
N GLY A 379 -21.72 6.08 -4.76
CA GLY A 379 -23.10 5.72 -5.10
C GLY A 379 -23.16 4.61 -6.16
N SER A 380 -24.29 3.90 -6.21
CA SER A 380 -24.48 2.72 -7.07
C SER A 380 -24.41 2.99 -8.58
N SER A 381 -24.64 4.25 -8.99
CA SER A 381 -24.57 4.67 -10.40
C SER A 381 -23.16 5.00 -10.88
N PHE A 382 -22.17 5.05 -9.99
CA PHE A 382 -20.79 5.34 -10.35
C PHE A 382 -20.26 4.32 -11.37
N LYS A 383 -19.52 4.80 -12.36
CA LYS A 383 -18.89 4.01 -13.43
C LYS A 383 -17.38 4.06 -13.25
N GLY A 384 -16.80 3.01 -12.73
CA GLY A 384 -15.35 2.80 -12.66
C GLY A 384 -14.92 1.68 -13.60
N GLU A 385 -13.62 1.54 -13.81
CA GLU A 385 -12.99 0.46 -14.57
C GLU A 385 -12.36 -0.52 -13.59
N PHE A 386 -12.69 -1.81 -13.70
CA PHE A 386 -12.22 -2.84 -12.77
C PHE A 386 -11.63 -4.02 -13.55
N PRO A 387 -10.51 -3.81 -14.28
CA PRO A 387 -9.89 -4.85 -15.08
C PRO A 387 -9.43 -6.03 -14.21
N THR A 388 -9.58 -7.23 -14.73
CA THR A 388 -9.14 -8.48 -14.13
C THR A 388 -8.08 -9.14 -15.00
N ILE A 389 -7.47 -10.22 -14.52
CA ILE A 389 -6.53 -10.99 -15.33
C ILE A 389 -7.14 -11.49 -16.66
N ASP A 390 -8.48 -11.66 -16.71
CA ASP A 390 -9.18 -12.15 -17.91
C ASP A 390 -9.20 -11.12 -19.06
N ASP A 391 -8.91 -9.85 -18.77
CA ASP A 391 -8.80 -8.77 -19.76
C ASP A 391 -7.41 -8.73 -20.44
N PHE A 392 -6.51 -9.66 -20.11
CA PHE A 392 -5.14 -9.67 -20.61
C PHE A 392 -4.74 -11.04 -21.18
N ASP A 393 -3.94 -11.03 -22.25
CA ASP A 393 -3.21 -12.21 -22.69
C ASP A 393 -1.92 -12.36 -21.89
N VAL A 394 -1.98 -13.19 -20.84
CA VAL A 394 -0.95 -13.29 -19.81
C VAL A 394 0.08 -14.36 -20.13
N THR A 395 1.34 -14.04 -19.87
CA THR A 395 2.46 -14.99 -19.81
C THR A 395 3.17 -14.78 -18.47
N TYR A 396 3.43 -15.86 -17.72
CA TYR A 396 4.16 -15.81 -16.46
C TYR A 396 5.64 -16.02 -16.71
N HIS A 397 6.45 -15.02 -16.39
CA HIS A 397 7.89 -15.09 -16.41
C HIS A 397 8.38 -15.53 -15.02
N ILE A 398 8.97 -16.71 -14.95
CA ILE A 398 9.44 -17.33 -13.71
C ILE A 398 10.97 -17.37 -13.75
N THR A 399 11.61 -16.81 -12.71
CA THR A 399 13.06 -16.84 -12.53
C THR A 399 13.39 -17.74 -11.35
N TYR A 400 14.13 -18.82 -11.61
CA TYR A 400 14.73 -19.69 -10.61
C TYR A 400 16.19 -19.31 -10.41
N THR A 401 16.66 -19.28 -9.16
CA THR A 401 18.05 -18.91 -8.81
C THR A 401 18.95 -20.12 -8.55
N GLY A 402 18.41 -21.33 -8.53
CA GLY A 402 19.16 -22.58 -8.27
C GLY A 402 18.36 -23.84 -8.53
N ASP A 403 18.92 -24.98 -8.12
CA ASP A 403 18.31 -26.31 -8.27
C ASP A 403 17.09 -26.49 -7.36
N TRP A 404 16.15 -27.32 -7.80
CA TRP A 404 15.01 -27.83 -7.02
C TRP A 404 14.05 -26.78 -6.47
N GLN A 405 14.15 -25.54 -6.96
CA GLN A 405 13.27 -24.46 -6.56
C GLN A 405 11.88 -24.59 -7.16
N GLU A 406 10.86 -24.06 -6.49
CA GLU A 406 9.47 -24.38 -6.75
C GLU A 406 8.57 -23.15 -6.85
N LEU A 407 7.72 -23.16 -7.89
CA LEU A 407 6.59 -22.25 -8.06
C LEU A 407 5.30 -23.02 -7.72
N ASN A 408 4.44 -22.47 -6.87
CA ASN A 408 3.10 -23.01 -6.65
C ASN A 408 2.24 -22.84 -7.90
N LEU A 409 1.72 -23.96 -8.42
CA LEU A 409 0.65 -23.99 -9.42
C LEU A 409 -0.73 -24.11 -8.78
N CYS A 410 -0.83 -24.89 -7.67
CA CYS A 410 -2.05 -25.05 -6.91
C CYS A 410 -1.71 -25.25 -5.42
N THR A 411 -2.29 -24.44 -4.55
CA THR A 411 -2.13 -24.53 -3.09
C THR A 411 -3.37 -25.07 -2.39
N SER A 412 -4.48 -25.19 -3.12
CA SER A 412 -5.72 -25.78 -2.60
C SER A 412 -5.61 -27.30 -2.55
N THR A 413 -6.16 -27.90 -1.49
CA THR A 413 -6.28 -29.36 -1.42
C THR A 413 -7.35 -29.82 -2.40
N ILE A 414 -6.97 -30.73 -3.31
CA ILE A 414 -7.87 -31.33 -4.31
C ILE A 414 -8.03 -32.83 -4.08
N SER A 415 -9.21 -33.36 -4.41
CA SER A 415 -9.53 -34.80 -4.29
C SER A 415 -9.23 -35.54 -5.59
N LEU A 416 -8.61 -36.70 -5.50
CA LEU A 416 -8.41 -37.61 -6.64
C LEU A 416 -9.70 -38.33 -7.07
N SER A 417 -10.81 -38.20 -6.31
CA SER A 417 -12.14 -38.59 -6.81
C SER A 417 -12.64 -37.66 -7.92
N ASP A 418 -12.27 -36.40 -7.87
CA ASP A 418 -12.79 -35.32 -8.72
C ASP A 418 -11.86 -34.98 -9.87
N TYR A 419 -10.56 -35.05 -9.62
CA TYR A 419 -9.50 -34.70 -10.58
C TYR A 419 -8.64 -35.89 -10.94
N LYS A 420 -8.20 -35.96 -12.21
CA LYS A 420 -7.36 -37.03 -12.74
C LYS A 420 -5.98 -36.59 -13.20
N GLY A 421 -5.73 -35.27 -13.34
CA GLY A 421 -4.45 -34.77 -13.84
C GLY A 421 -4.37 -33.27 -13.87
N ILE A 422 -3.23 -32.79 -14.35
CA ILE A 422 -2.93 -31.39 -14.63
C ILE A 422 -2.36 -31.29 -16.06
N ARG A 423 -2.75 -30.26 -16.80
CA ARG A 423 -2.12 -29.82 -18.03
C ARG A 423 -1.37 -28.54 -17.82
N VAL A 424 -0.13 -28.50 -18.25
CA VAL A 424 0.75 -27.31 -18.19
C VAL A 424 1.07 -26.88 -19.61
N GLU A 425 0.80 -25.63 -19.94
CA GLU A 425 1.06 -25.00 -21.21
C GLU A 425 2.18 -23.97 -21.06
N MET A 426 3.31 -24.21 -21.70
CA MET A 426 4.46 -23.31 -21.69
C MET A 426 4.38 -22.34 -22.87
N ALA A 427 4.84 -21.09 -22.67
CA ALA A 427 4.98 -20.12 -23.75
C ALA A 427 6.27 -20.33 -24.55
N GLN A 428 7.26 -21.05 -23.99
CA GLN A 428 8.49 -21.48 -24.65
C GLN A 428 8.84 -22.91 -24.22
N LEU A 429 9.53 -23.66 -25.09
CA LEU A 429 9.98 -25.02 -24.78
C LEU A 429 10.96 -25.00 -23.61
N PRO A 430 10.75 -25.83 -22.57
CA PRO A 430 11.73 -25.99 -21.50
C PRO A 430 12.99 -26.71 -22.02
N ALA A 431 14.11 -26.46 -21.37
CA ALA A 431 15.33 -27.23 -21.66
C ALA A 431 15.14 -28.71 -21.28
N VAL A 432 15.88 -29.61 -21.93
CA VAL A 432 15.79 -31.06 -21.66
C VAL A 432 16.10 -31.35 -20.19
N ASN A 433 15.21 -32.09 -19.52
CA ASN A 433 15.33 -32.46 -18.11
C ASN A 433 15.58 -31.27 -17.15
N SER A 434 14.95 -30.12 -17.42
CA SER A 434 15.14 -28.93 -16.59
C SER A 434 13.96 -28.64 -15.66
N LEU A 435 12.75 -29.13 -16.02
CA LEU A 435 11.51 -28.85 -15.28
C LEU A 435 10.70 -30.12 -15.05
N GLN A 436 10.06 -30.19 -13.88
CA GLN A 436 9.09 -31.20 -13.54
C GLN A 436 7.90 -30.61 -12.78
N VAL A 437 6.74 -31.27 -12.87
CA VAL A 437 5.63 -31.02 -11.97
C VAL A 437 5.79 -31.93 -10.76
N LYS A 438 5.79 -31.34 -9.58
CA LYS A 438 5.80 -32.06 -8.31
C LYS A 438 4.43 -31.92 -7.66
N SER A 439 3.81 -33.05 -7.33
CA SER A 439 2.53 -33.10 -6.62
C SER A 439 2.73 -33.68 -5.24
N TYR A 440 2.26 -32.96 -4.23
CA TYR A 440 2.34 -33.35 -2.81
C TYR A 440 1.03 -34.02 -2.40
N GLY A 441 1.09 -35.30 -2.07
CA GLY A 441 -0.04 -36.10 -1.65
C GLY A 441 -0.21 -36.16 -0.13
N GLU A 442 -0.91 -37.20 0.34
CA GLU A 442 -1.16 -37.42 1.76
C GLU A 442 0.09 -37.92 2.49
N GLY A 443 0.37 -37.34 3.65
CA GLY A 443 1.58 -37.67 4.43
C GLY A 443 2.84 -37.24 3.68
N SER A 444 3.79 -38.18 3.52
CA SER A 444 5.04 -37.94 2.78
C SER A 444 4.98 -38.43 1.33
N LYS A 445 3.78 -38.62 0.77
CA LYS A 445 3.61 -39.11 -0.60
C LYS A 445 3.83 -37.99 -1.60
N GLU A 446 4.60 -38.26 -2.63
CA GLU A 446 4.93 -37.30 -3.68
C GLU A 446 4.94 -37.98 -5.06
N GLN A 447 4.63 -37.21 -6.07
CA GLN A 447 4.70 -37.63 -7.48
C GLN A 447 5.49 -36.60 -8.27
N TYR A 448 6.40 -37.07 -9.10
CA TYR A 448 7.26 -36.26 -9.95
C TYR A 448 7.05 -36.65 -11.41
N ASP A 449 6.78 -35.69 -12.27
CA ASP A 449 6.61 -35.91 -13.69
C ASP A 449 7.30 -34.80 -14.49
N MET A 450 8.22 -35.21 -15.35
CA MET A 450 9.01 -34.28 -16.16
C MET A 450 8.15 -33.62 -17.23
N LEU A 451 8.36 -32.35 -17.47
CA LEU A 451 7.80 -31.67 -18.64
C LEU A 451 8.55 -32.04 -19.92
N GLY A 452 7.79 -32.28 -20.99
CA GLY A 452 8.36 -32.62 -22.29
C GLY A 452 9.12 -31.43 -22.91
N ALA A 453 10.38 -31.65 -23.29
CA ALA A 453 11.20 -30.60 -23.91
C ALA A 453 10.86 -30.38 -25.41
N SER A 454 10.02 -31.21 -25.99
CA SER A 454 9.60 -31.14 -27.39
C SER A 454 8.15 -30.68 -27.61
N THR A 455 7.46 -30.33 -26.53
CA THR A 455 6.06 -29.86 -26.56
C THR A 455 5.82 -28.70 -25.63
N LEU A 456 5.03 -27.74 -26.06
CA LEU A 456 4.57 -26.64 -25.21
C LEU A 456 3.48 -27.08 -24.23
N ASN A 457 2.78 -28.20 -24.53
CA ASN A 457 1.69 -28.72 -23.71
C ASN A 457 2.08 -30.08 -23.12
N SER A 458 2.11 -30.18 -21.81
CA SER A 458 2.37 -31.40 -21.07
C SER A 458 1.18 -31.76 -20.20
N THR A 459 0.66 -32.97 -20.36
CA THR A 459 -0.43 -33.49 -19.53
C THR A 459 0.10 -34.59 -18.61
N ILE A 460 -0.14 -34.41 -17.31
CA ILE A 460 0.32 -35.27 -16.23
C ILE A 460 -0.89 -35.91 -15.58
N THR A 461 -0.88 -37.26 -15.49
CA THR A 461 -1.94 -38.01 -14.81
C THR A 461 -1.57 -38.25 -13.36
N PHE A 462 -2.47 -37.95 -12.44
CA PHE A 462 -2.29 -38.22 -11.01
C PHE A 462 -2.44 -39.70 -10.70
N ARG A 463 -1.50 -40.25 -9.92
CA ARG A 463 -1.44 -41.65 -9.50
C ARG A 463 -1.76 -41.77 -8.01
N SER A 464 -2.92 -42.36 -7.69
CA SER A 464 -3.33 -42.56 -6.28
C SER A 464 -2.36 -43.45 -5.49
N SER A 465 -1.64 -44.34 -6.14
CA SER A 465 -0.57 -45.15 -5.52
C SER A 465 0.57 -44.24 -4.96
N SER A 466 0.88 -43.16 -5.64
CA SER A 466 1.93 -42.22 -5.27
C SER A 466 1.44 -41.08 -4.35
N LEU A 467 0.16 -40.71 -4.43
CA LEU A 467 -0.39 -39.48 -3.82
C LEU A 467 -1.40 -39.75 -2.69
N GLY A 468 -2.02 -40.93 -2.65
CA GLY A 468 -3.16 -41.19 -1.76
C GLY A 468 -4.49 -40.77 -2.39
N SER A 469 -5.42 -40.26 -1.60
CA SER A 469 -6.75 -39.83 -2.05
C SER A 469 -6.83 -38.31 -2.34
N LYS A 470 -5.87 -37.54 -1.85
CA LYS A 470 -5.83 -36.07 -1.98
C LYS A 470 -4.45 -35.58 -2.37
N ILE A 471 -4.44 -34.43 -3.05
CA ILE A 471 -3.25 -33.64 -3.33
C ILE A 471 -3.36 -32.35 -2.51
N GLN A 472 -2.31 -32.03 -1.75
CA GLN A 472 -2.27 -30.86 -0.87
C GLN A 472 -1.66 -29.64 -1.57
N ARG A 473 -0.79 -29.88 -2.58
CA ARG A 473 -0.10 -28.84 -3.35
C ARG A 473 0.41 -29.41 -4.66
N ILE A 474 0.46 -28.56 -5.68
CA ILE A 474 1.14 -28.86 -6.95
C ILE A 474 2.09 -27.71 -7.25
N THR A 475 3.34 -28.05 -7.61
CA THR A 475 4.36 -27.07 -7.96
C THR A 475 4.99 -27.36 -9.32
N LEU A 476 5.55 -26.32 -9.94
CA LEU A 476 6.48 -26.41 -11.04
C LEU A 476 7.88 -26.27 -10.48
N GLN A 477 8.69 -27.33 -10.54
CA GLN A 477 10.00 -27.41 -9.91
C GLN A 477 11.11 -27.41 -10.96
N THR A 478 12.15 -26.57 -10.75
CA THR A 478 13.39 -26.68 -11.53
C THR A 478 14.23 -27.86 -11.05
N MET A 479 14.85 -28.54 -12.00
CA MET A 479 15.76 -29.67 -11.72
C MET A 479 17.23 -29.29 -11.87
N LYS A 480 17.54 -28.16 -12.50
CA LYS A 480 18.91 -27.85 -12.94
C LYS A 480 19.18 -26.35 -13.00
N GLY A 481 19.93 -25.85 -12.02
CA GLY A 481 20.53 -24.53 -12.03
C GLY A 481 19.54 -23.36 -12.04
N ALA A 482 20.10 -22.17 -12.05
CA ALA A 482 19.37 -20.96 -12.30
C ALA A 482 18.84 -20.95 -13.75
N GLN A 483 17.56 -20.62 -13.93
CA GLN A 483 16.94 -20.51 -15.25
C GLN A 483 15.72 -19.61 -15.24
N GLU A 484 15.42 -19.07 -16.41
CA GLU A 484 14.19 -18.34 -16.68
C GLU A 484 13.28 -19.18 -17.56
N ILE A 485 12.00 -19.21 -17.23
CA ILE A 485 10.99 -19.92 -18.00
C ILE A 485 9.77 -19.05 -18.23
N ARG A 486 8.98 -19.37 -19.25
CA ARG A 486 7.71 -18.72 -19.54
C ARG A 486 6.59 -19.73 -19.54
N LEU A 487 5.72 -19.64 -18.54
CA LEU A 487 4.50 -20.44 -18.40
C LEU A 487 3.33 -19.65 -18.99
N LYS A 488 2.52 -20.31 -19.83
CA LYS A 488 1.33 -19.68 -20.40
C LYS A 488 0.10 -19.94 -19.54
N ARG A 489 -0.24 -21.20 -19.27
CA ARG A 489 -1.42 -21.62 -18.52
C ARG A 489 -1.18 -22.93 -17.79
N ALA A 490 -2.00 -23.19 -16.77
CA ALA A 490 -2.10 -24.52 -16.17
C ALA A 490 -3.56 -24.84 -15.87
N PHE A 491 -3.96 -26.11 -16.03
CA PHE A 491 -5.35 -26.54 -15.88
C PHE A 491 -5.41 -27.83 -15.07
N LEU A 492 -6.26 -27.86 -14.06
CA LEU A 492 -6.66 -29.12 -13.44
C LEU A 492 -7.66 -29.86 -14.36
N ILE A 493 -7.45 -31.15 -14.56
CA ILE A 493 -8.32 -31.99 -15.42
C ILE A 493 -9.22 -32.80 -14.50
N ARG A 494 -10.53 -32.57 -14.62
CA ARG A 494 -11.56 -33.34 -13.89
C ARG A 494 -11.73 -34.75 -14.46
N LYS A 495 -12.39 -35.63 -13.72
CA LYS A 495 -12.71 -37.01 -14.16
C LYS A 495 -13.58 -37.06 -15.42
N ASP A 496 -14.45 -36.08 -15.60
CA ASP A 496 -15.32 -35.92 -16.78
C ASP A 496 -14.61 -35.30 -17.99
N ASN A 497 -13.31 -35.05 -17.93
CA ASN A 497 -12.46 -34.36 -18.91
C ASN A 497 -12.65 -32.85 -19.02
N THR A 498 -13.46 -32.22 -18.21
CA THR A 498 -13.48 -30.74 -18.14
C THR A 498 -12.19 -30.23 -17.53
N GLU A 499 -11.77 -29.04 -17.95
CA GLU A 499 -10.58 -28.37 -17.46
C GLU A 499 -10.95 -27.15 -16.59
N GLU A 500 -10.22 -26.97 -15.51
CA GLU A 500 -10.34 -25.84 -14.62
C GLU A 500 -9.02 -25.07 -14.62
N GLU A 501 -9.02 -23.85 -15.14
CA GLU A 501 -7.83 -23.03 -15.26
C GLU A 501 -7.35 -22.54 -13.89
N LEU A 502 -6.04 -22.68 -13.65
CA LEU A 502 -5.35 -22.15 -12.50
C LEU A 502 -4.80 -20.75 -12.86
N LYS A 503 -5.34 -19.71 -12.23
CA LYS A 503 -5.06 -18.31 -12.61
C LYS A 503 -4.09 -17.59 -11.67
N SER A 504 -3.67 -18.21 -10.58
CA SER A 504 -2.78 -17.60 -9.59
C SER A 504 -1.60 -18.50 -9.30
N PHE A 505 -0.40 -18.02 -9.60
CA PHE A 505 0.86 -18.69 -9.30
C PHE A 505 1.66 -17.84 -8.32
N SER A 506 2.33 -18.50 -7.39
CA SER A 506 3.11 -17.80 -6.35
C SER A 506 4.44 -18.50 -6.09
N PRO A 507 5.50 -17.77 -5.74
CA PRO A 507 6.74 -18.40 -5.28
C PRO A 507 6.47 -19.32 -4.09
N TYR A 508 7.06 -20.51 -4.13
CA TYR A 508 7.07 -21.39 -2.96
C TYR A 508 8.47 -21.42 -2.32
N TRP A 509 9.50 -21.62 -3.14
CA TRP A 509 10.86 -21.62 -2.67
C TRP A 509 11.83 -21.23 -3.79
N GLY A 510 12.66 -20.21 -3.54
CA GLY A 510 13.82 -19.83 -4.34
C GLY A 510 13.51 -19.33 -5.77
N CYS A 511 12.29 -18.93 -6.06
CA CYS A 511 11.94 -18.37 -7.36
C CYS A 511 11.18 -17.04 -7.20
N SER A 512 11.12 -16.28 -8.29
CA SER A 512 10.20 -15.14 -8.46
C SER A 512 9.28 -15.39 -9.66
N VAL A 513 8.13 -14.74 -9.67
CA VAL A 513 7.18 -14.78 -10.77
C VAL A 513 6.71 -13.36 -11.09
N GLU A 514 6.77 -13.00 -12.35
CA GLU A 514 6.23 -11.75 -12.88
C GLU A 514 5.23 -12.09 -13.99
N MET A 515 4.20 -11.26 -14.16
CA MET A 515 3.28 -11.36 -15.28
C MET A 515 3.69 -10.40 -16.38
N GLU A 516 3.79 -10.91 -17.59
CA GLU A 516 3.82 -10.14 -18.82
C GLU A 516 2.46 -10.27 -19.49
N ALA A 517 1.82 -9.16 -19.83
CA ALA A 517 0.50 -9.21 -20.45
C ALA A 517 0.34 -8.17 -21.56
N GLN A 518 -0.49 -8.54 -22.55
CA GLN A 518 -1.04 -7.60 -23.52
C GLN A 518 -2.55 -7.53 -23.31
N SER A 519 -3.11 -6.32 -23.31
CA SER A 519 -4.57 -6.13 -23.25
C SER A 519 -5.23 -6.76 -24.48
N LEU A 520 -6.30 -7.52 -24.25
CA LEU A 520 -7.04 -8.21 -25.33
C LEU A 520 -7.99 -7.26 -26.07
N ASP A 521 -8.50 -6.20 -25.42
CA ASP A 521 -9.59 -5.38 -25.97
C ASP A 521 -9.46 -3.88 -25.77
N ILE A 522 -8.43 -3.39 -25.11
CA ILE A 522 -8.19 -1.94 -25.04
C ILE A 522 -7.21 -1.63 -26.16
N PRO A 523 -7.64 -0.86 -27.20
CA PRO A 523 -6.64 -0.21 -28.03
C PRO A 523 -5.75 0.52 -27.04
N THR A 524 -4.47 0.15 -26.96
CA THR A 524 -3.49 0.98 -26.29
C THR A 524 -3.78 2.40 -26.76
N ILE A 525 -4.41 3.20 -25.89
CA ILE A 525 -4.41 4.64 -26.12
C ILE A 525 -2.92 4.92 -26.09
N PRO A 526 -2.31 5.21 -27.24
CA PRO A 526 -0.89 5.52 -27.24
C PRO A 526 -0.82 6.67 -26.25
N PHE A 527 -0.01 6.54 -25.21
CA PHE A 527 0.35 7.67 -24.37
C PHE A 527 0.85 8.73 -25.36
N THR A 528 -0.07 9.59 -25.77
CA THR A 528 0.28 10.60 -26.75
C THR A 528 1.26 11.51 -26.05
N PRO A 529 2.42 11.80 -26.67
CA PRO A 529 3.39 12.73 -26.08
C PRO A 529 2.81 14.09 -25.71
N SER A 530 1.53 14.35 -26.06
CA SER A 530 0.81 15.58 -25.68
C SER A 530 0.59 15.70 -24.17
N ASP A 531 0.47 14.58 -23.43
CA ASP A 531 0.14 14.58 -22.00
C ASP A 531 1.35 14.37 -21.09
N SER A 532 2.54 14.21 -21.66
CA SER A 532 3.78 14.12 -20.89
C SER A 532 3.97 15.38 -20.03
N PRO A 533 4.29 15.25 -18.75
CA PRO A 533 4.55 16.40 -17.90
C PRO A 533 5.67 17.25 -18.47
N ILE A 534 5.52 18.56 -18.34
CA ILE A 534 6.46 19.55 -18.85
C ILE A 534 7.30 20.04 -17.67
N TYR A 535 8.62 20.10 -17.86
CA TYR A 535 9.56 20.60 -16.86
C TYR A 535 10.34 21.79 -17.43
N ASN A 536 10.73 22.71 -16.55
CA ASN A 536 11.74 23.72 -16.91
C ASN A 536 13.15 23.10 -16.97
N LEU A 537 14.13 23.89 -17.35
CA LEU A 537 15.52 23.42 -17.45
C LEU A 537 16.17 23.12 -16.08
N GLN A 538 15.54 23.52 -14.98
CA GLN A 538 15.92 23.24 -13.61
C GLN A 538 15.25 21.94 -13.08
N GLY A 539 14.46 21.23 -13.92
CA GLY A 539 13.79 20.00 -13.53
C GLY A 539 12.47 20.19 -12.75
N GLN A 540 11.99 21.42 -12.61
CA GLN A 540 10.71 21.69 -11.93
C GLN A 540 9.56 21.48 -12.90
N ARG A 541 8.52 20.77 -12.48
CA ARG A 541 7.31 20.52 -13.28
C ARG A 541 6.56 21.82 -13.53
N ILE A 542 6.15 22.05 -14.78
CA ILE A 542 5.42 23.21 -15.24
C ILE A 542 3.99 22.79 -15.59
N HIS A 543 3.02 23.32 -14.88
CA HIS A 543 1.59 23.03 -15.13
C HIS A 543 0.97 23.96 -16.17
N HIS A 544 1.57 25.12 -16.42
CA HIS A 544 1.16 26.06 -17.44
C HIS A 544 2.34 26.82 -18.00
N ILE A 545 2.53 26.78 -19.33
CA ILE A 545 3.60 27.51 -19.99
C ILE A 545 3.15 28.96 -20.14
N SER A 546 3.78 29.85 -19.40
CA SER A 546 3.46 31.29 -19.39
C SER A 546 4.37 32.13 -20.27
N HIS A 547 5.48 31.59 -20.73
CA HIS A 547 6.46 32.30 -21.57
C HIS A 547 7.03 31.39 -22.64
N PRO A 548 7.35 31.92 -23.85
CA PRO A 548 8.11 31.18 -24.84
C PRO A 548 9.47 30.74 -24.29
N GLY A 549 9.86 29.50 -24.54
CA GLY A 549 11.12 28.99 -24.01
C GLY A 549 11.37 27.51 -24.28
N ILE A 550 12.54 27.04 -23.83
CA ILE A 550 12.92 25.62 -23.91
C ILE A 550 12.47 24.93 -22.61
N TYR A 551 11.71 23.86 -22.77
CA TYR A 551 11.20 23.01 -21.70
C TYR A 551 11.55 21.54 -21.98
N ILE A 552 11.43 20.68 -20.99
CA ILE A 552 11.59 19.24 -21.13
C ILE A 552 10.20 18.60 -21.13
N LYS A 553 9.87 17.84 -22.17
CA LYS A 553 8.62 17.09 -22.30
C LYS A 553 8.92 15.68 -22.81
N GLY A 554 8.45 14.63 -22.08
CA GLY A 554 8.73 13.25 -22.46
C GLY A 554 10.24 12.97 -22.56
N GLY A 555 11.06 13.53 -21.66
CA GLY A 555 12.52 13.38 -21.66
C GLY A 555 13.27 14.11 -22.80
N LYS A 556 12.58 14.90 -23.63
CA LYS A 556 13.16 15.65 -24.75
C LYS A 556 13.05 17.15 -24.53
N LYS A 557 14.07 17.91 -24.97
CA LYS A 557 14.00 19.39 -25.02
C LYS A 557 13.03 19.82 -26.13
N VAL A 558 12.03 20.61 -25.78
CA VAL A 558 10.99 21.11 -26.68
C VAL A 558 10.92 22.64 -26.54
N PHE A 559 10.82 23.36 -27.65
CA PHE A 559 10.60 24.80 -27.63
C PHE A 559 9.11 25.08 -27.76
N PHE A 560 8.54 25.77 -26.78
CA PHE A 560 7.17 26.30 -26.86
C PHE A 560 7.24 27.80 -27.23
N LYS A 561 6.43 28.16 -28.21
CA LYS A 561 6.34 29.55 -28.73
C LYS A 561 5.34 30.37 -27.94
#